data_865487590cda1967c7653d00ac02e0e7
#
_entry.id   865487590cda1967c7653d00ac02e0e7
#
_cell.length_a   1.000
_cell.length_b   1.000
_cell.length_c   1.000
_cell.angle_alpha   90.00
_cell.angle_beta   90.00
_cell.angle_gamma   90.00
#
_symmetry.space_group_name_H-M   'P 1'
#
loop_
_entity.id
_entity.type
_entity.pdbx_description
1 polymer ?
#
loop_
_entity_poly.entity_id
_entity_poly.type
_entity_poly.pdbx_seq_one_letter_code
_entity_poly.pdbx_strand_id
1 'polypeptide(L)'
;MVTASAILAARERNLTEDGALHEAVNSSGETRICVIGAGPCGLTALKNLLQVGFRNVVCYDESSDIGGNWAYTDDPHRASVYECSHIISSRRMSSFADFPMPEEYPDFPSHRQLLAYFTEYARAFQLEPHIRLGSYVEQCTLGGDGRWAVRIITNGETRVELFDSLLVCSGHHREALVPEYPGTFTGKIVHSSAYKRPEPFRGQRVLVVGAGNSAADISVDVAHLASRAALSMREGTYFIPKLMSGKPMDVLYGSWYGKIPKPLLQSALKLWLRLVIGKWEEYGLQTPTKAPLAKHPTLNSSVLDALRDGRLVARRGIERYDGNIVHFTDGTQEEFDVIIMGTGFRTSFPFLSERIAGWDMAKTPPLYLKMMHPTIPSLFFIGLFQPIGCIWQLADYQARLAALQISGRVRRPSDIDTRIRREVARAHSRSDPSPRHAIEVDYHAFRREMMGELAQAKPGCNEMPPTRSGPSCHAE
;
A
#
# COMPACT_ATOMS: atom_id res chain seq x y z
N MET A 1 -20.21 24.96 -27.89
CA MET A 1 -18.98 25.79 -27.73
C MET A 1 -19.14 26.62 -26.47
N VAL A 2 -18.49 26.22 -25.38
CA VAL A 2 -18.45 27.02 -24.15
C VAL A 2 -17.32 28.01 -24.36
N THR A 3 -17.63 29.30 -24.35
CA THR A 3 -16.68 30.37 -24.67
C THR A 3 -15.60 30.52 -23.58
N ALA A 4 -14.38 30.89 -23.98
CA ALA A 4 -13.24 31.14 -23.08
C ALA A 4 -13.56 32.12 -21.95
N SER A 5 -14.56 33.00 -22.15
CA SER A 5 -15.05 33.94 -21.12
C SER A 5 -15.79 33.25 -19.97
N ALA A 6 -16.48 32.12 -20.21
CA ALA A 6 -17.16 31.37 -19.16
C ALA A 6 -16.15 30.59 -18.27
N ILE A 7 -15.03 30.21 -18.88
CA ILE A 7 -13.94 29.51 -18.15
C ILE A 7 -13.14 30.51 -17.29
N LEU A 8 -12.95 31.74 -17.78
CA LEU A 8 -12.29 32.81 -17.00
C LEU A 8 -13.18 33.30 -15.84
N ALA A 9 -14.47 33.47 -16.05
CA ALA A 9 -15.42 33.86 -14.99
C ALA A 9 -15.64 32.76 -13.93
N ALA A 10 -15.46 31.49 -14.29
CA ALA A 10 -15.42 30.38 -13.32
C ALA A 10 -14.10 30.34 -12.54
N ARG A 11 -13.01 30.80 -13.17
CA ARG A 11 -11.67 30.88 -12.55
C ARG A 11 -11.56 32.06 -11.56
N GLU A 12 -12.17 33.18 -11.86
CA GLU A 12 -12.22 34.34 -10.95
C GLU A 12 -13.16 34.10 -9.77
N ARG A 13 -14.26 33.38 -9.93
CA ARG A 13 -15.12 32.95 -8.83
C ARG A 13 -14.42 31.97 -7.89
N ASN A 14 -13.61 31.03 -8.40
CA ASN A 14 -12.81 30.11 -7.56
C ASN A 14 -11.75 30.87 -6.73
N LEU A 15 -11.19 31.97 -7.22
CA LEU A 15 -10.18 32.75 -6.50
C LEU A 15 -10.78 33.57 -5.34
N THR A 16 -12.07 33.98 -5.45
CA THR A 16 -12.81 34.65 -4.37
C THR A 16 -13.42 33.67 -3.37
N GLU A 17 -13.77 32.44 -3.79
CA GLU A 17 -14.24 31.38 -2.93
C GLU A 17 -13.11 30.77 -2.08
N ASP A 18 -11.86 30.72 -2.59
CA ASP A 18 -10.67 30.34 -1.80
C ASP A 18 -10.44 31.31 -0.62
N GLY A 19 -10.75 32.59 -0.75
CA GLY A 19 -10.70 33.56 0.34
C GLY A 19 -11.77 33.31 1.42
N ALA A 20 -12.99 32.98 1.02
CA ALA A 20 -14.10 32.70 1.92
C ALA A 20 -13.96 31.35 2.65
N LEU A 21 -13.38 30.33 1.98
CA LEU A 21 -13.01 29.06 2.62
C LEU A 21 -11.94 29.25 3.70
N HIS A 22 -11.01 30.21 3.52
CA HIS A 22 -10.00 30.53 4.53
C HIS A 22 -10.54 31.21 5.78
N GLU A 23 -11.61 31.99 5.69
CA GLU A 23 -12.26 32.62 6.87
C GLU A 23 -13.18 31.64 7.62
N ALA A 24 -13.87 30.72 6.94
CA ALA A 24 -14.74 29.73 7.57
C ALA A 24 -13.98 28.65 8.37
N VAL A 25 -12.71 28.38 8.04
CA VAL A 25 -11.87 27.37 8.72
C VAL A 25 -11.33 27.85 10.08
N ASN A 26 -11.43 29.13 10.41
CA ASN A 26 -11.06 29.64 11.74
C ASN A 26 -12.04 29.21 12.87
N SER A 27 -13.16 28.53 12.57
CA SER A 27 -13.99 27.82 13.54
C SER A 27 -13.67 26.32 13.52
N SER A 28 -12.46 25.93 13.94
CA SER A 28 -11.97 24.54 13.93
C SER A 28 -12.82 23.51 14.70
N GLY A 29 -13.84 23.93 15.41
CA GLY A 29 -14.80 23.07 16.11
C GLY A 29 -15.94 22.51 15.23
N GLU A 30 -16.23 23.10 14.09
CA GLU A 30 -17.41 22.74 13.26
C GLU A 30 -17.07 21.89 12.02
N THR A 31 -15.84 21.97 11.50
CA THR A 31 -15.45 21.21 10.29
C THR A 31 -15.59 19.72 10.50
N ARG A 32 -16.45 19.08 9.69
CA ARG A 32 -16.69 17.63 9.70
C ARG A 32 -15.80 16.93 8.70
N ILE A 33 -15.02 15.94 9.15
CA ILE A 33 -14.06 15.23 8.31
C ILE A 33 -14.37 13.73 8.34
N CYS A 34 -14.48 13.15 7.14
CA CYS A 34 -14.63 11.71 6.96
C CYS A 34 -13.29 11.08 6.60
N VAL A 35 -12.93 10.01 7.30
CA VAL A 35 -11.81 9.12 6.96
C VAL A 35 -12.40 7.77 6.55
N ILE A 36 -11.96 7.21 5.41
CA ILE A 36 -12.41 5.90 4.93
C ILE A 36 -11.29 4.89 5.07
N GLY A 37 -11.46 3.93 5.99
CA GLY A 37 -10.50 2.87 6.29
C GLY A 37 -9.75 3.10 7.59
N ALA A 38 -9.82 2.14 8.54
CA ALA A 38 -9.15 2.12 9.83
C ALA A 38 -7.86 1.27 9.83
N GLY A 39 -7.24 1.11 8.66
CA GLY A 39 -5.88 0.57 8.53
C GLY A 39 -4.82 1.55 9.04
N PRO A 40 -3.52 1.20 9.00
CA PRO A 40 -2.43 2.07 9.50
C PRO A 40 -2.46 3.49 8.95
N CYS A 41 -2.86 3.66 7.67
CA CYS A 41 -2.98 4.97 7.03
C CYS A 41 -4.15 5.79 7.60
N GLY A 42 -5.27 5.15 7.91
CA GLY A 42 -6.41 5.82 8.53
C GLY A 42 -6.15 6.19 10.00
N LEU A 43 -5.47 5.32 10.73
CA LEU A 43 -5.09 5.61 12.12
C LEU A 43 -4.19 6.84 12.20
N THR A 44 -3.17 6.93 11.33
CA THR A 44 -2.31 8.11 11.32
C THR A 44 -3.03 9.36 10.78
N ALA A 45 -4.01 9.21 9.87
CA ALA A 45 -4.86 10.31 9.43
C ALA A 45 -5.68 10.87 10.60
N LEU A 46 -6.36 10.01 11.37
CA LEU A 46 -7.09 10.41 12.57
C LEU A 46 -6.19 11.12 13.57
N LYS A 47 -5.03 10.54 13.91
CA LYS A 47 -4.09 11.14 14.85
C LYS A 47 -3.72 12.56 14.42
N ASN A 48 -3.29 12.76 13.18
CA ASN A 48 -2.84 14.06 12.71
C ASN A 48 -3.98 15.09 12.66
N LEU A 49 -5.20 14.71 12.30
CA LEU A 49 -6.37 15.57 12.34
C LEU A 49 -6.69 16.02 13.77
N LEU A 50 -6.71 15.10 14.74
CA LEU A 50 -6.96 15.40 16.14
C LEU A 50 -5.86 16.26 16.75
N GLN A 51 -4.59 16.05 16.41
CA GLN A 51 -3.45 16.85 16.87
C GLN A 51 -3.49 18.29 16.34
N VAL A 52 -3.99 18.49 15.12
CA VAL A 52 -4.20 19.84 14.55
C VAL A 52 -5.35 20.58 15.22
N GLY A 53 -6.28 19.85 15.90
CA GLY A 53 -7.34 20.43 16.70
C GLY A 53 -8.76 20.13 16.18
N PHE A 54 -8.91 19.37 15.11
CA PHE A 54 -10.24 18.94 14.66
C PHE A 54 -10.89 18.02 15.70
N ARG A 55 -12.22 18.14 15.91
CA ARG A 55 -12.99 17.34 16.85
C ARG A 55 -14.08 16.51 16.17
N ASN A 56 -14.63 17.00 15.06
CA ASN A 56 -15.69 16.33 14.30
C ASN A 56 -15.10 15.46 13.20
N VAL A 57 -14.29 14.46 13.61
CA VAL A 57 -13.65 13.51 12.71
C VAL A 57 -14.25 12.13 12.93
N VAL A 58 -14.67 11.46 11.84
CA VAL A 58 -15.23 10.10 11.91
C VAL A 58 -14.49 9.24 10.87
N CYS A 59 -14.04 8.05 11.32
CA CYS A 59 -13.44 7.03 10.46
C CYS A 59 -14.41 5.86 10.33
N TYR A 60 -14.72 5.47 9.08
CA TYR A 60 -15.54 4.29 8.78
C TYR A 60 -14.66 3.17 8.25
N ASP A 61 -14.87 1.96 8.75
CA ASP A 61 -14.25 0.73 8.24
C ASP A 61 -15.28 -0.39 8.18
N GLU A 62 -15.28 -1.14 7.08
CA GLU A 62 -16.17 -2.30 6.89
C GLU A 62 -15.81 -3.49 7.79
N SER A 63 -14.56 -3.52 8.28
CA SER A 63 -14.04 -4.59 9.13
C SER A 63 -14.59 -4.49 10.56
N SER A 64 -14.57 -5.62 11.27
CA SER A 64 -14.83 -5.68 12.72
C SER A 64 -13.67 -5.18 13.57
N ASP A 65 -12.49 -5.04 12.96
CA ASP A 65 -11.24 -4.72 13.63
C ASP A 65 -10.49 -3.61 12.92
N ILE A 66 -9.70 -2.83 13.67
CA ILE A 66 -8.72 -1.91 13.12
C ILE A 66 -7.53 -2.68 12.54
N GLY A 67 -6.71 -2.01 11.74
CA GLY A 67 -5.46 -2.57 11.21
C GLY A 67 -5.50 -2.90 9.72
N GLY A 68 -6.66 -2.81 9.08
CA GLY A 68 -6.84 -3.04 7.64
C GLY A 68 -6.39 -4.45 7.25
N ASN A 69 -5.54 -4.57 6.21
CA ASN A 69 -5.05 -5.88 5.75
C ASN A 69 -4.25 -6.68 6.80
N TRP A 70 -3.77 -6.05 7.88
CA TRP A 70 -3.05 -6.72 8.96
C TRP A 70 -3.96 -7.39 9.98
N ALA A 71 -5.25 -7.07 9.97
CA ALA A 71 -6.27 -7.77 10.73
C ALA A 71 -6.61 -9.09 10.01
N TYR A 72 -5.91 -10.16 10.41
CA TYR A 72 -6.12 -11.50 9.85
C TYR A 72 -7.56 -11.98 10.06
N THR A 73 -8.11 -12.62 9.05
CA THR A 73 -9.41 -13.32 9.12
C THR A 73 -9.35 -14.61 8.31
N ASP A 74 -10.03 -15.63 8.78
CA ASP A 74 -10.22 -16.89 8.06
C ASP A 74 -11.24 -16.79 6.91
N ASP A 75 -11.99 -15.68 6.82
CA ASP A 75 -12.95 -15.45 5.75
C ASP A 75 -12.22 -15.21 4.40
N PRO A 76 -12.35 -16.13 3.42
CA PRO A 76 -11.69 -16.00 2.13
C PRO A 76 -12.27 -14.86 1.26
N HIS A 77 -13.46 -14.34 1.60
CA HIS A 77 -14.08 -13.22 0.89
C HIS A 77 -13.57 -11.86 1.34
N ARG A 78 -12.85 -11.82 2.47
CA ARG A 78 -12.23 -10.59 2.99
C ARG A 78 -10.75 -10.58 2.71
N ALA A 79 -10.28 -9.52 2.03
CA ALA A 79 -8.86 -9.31 1.83
C ALA A 79 -8.15 -9.08 3.17
N SER A 80 -7.18 -9.92 3.50
CA SER A 80 -6.29 -9.79 4.65
C SER A 80 -4.97 -10.49 4.36
N VAL A 81 -4.00 -10.34 5.24
CA VAL A 81 -2.80 -11.17 5.26
C VAL A 81 -3.15 -12.65 5.52
N TYR A 82 -2.23 -13.55 5.23
CA TYR A 82 -2.30 -14.99 5.54
C TYR A 82 -1.57 -15.29 6.86
N GLU A 83 -1.83 -16.45 7.44
CA GLU A 83 -1.41 -16.80 8.81
C GLU A 83 0.11 -16.72 9.04
N CYS A 84 0.92 -17.14 8.07
CA CYS A 84 2.38 -17.07 8.15
C CYS A 84 2.96 -15.69 7.79
N SER A 85 2.13 -14.66 7.59
CA SER A 85 2.59 -13.34 7.15
C SER A 85 3.46 -12.64 8.18
N HIS A 86 4.61 -12.16 7.71
CA HIS A 86 5.50 -11.24 8.41
C HIS A 86 5.75 -10.02 7.55
N ILE A 87 5.96 -8.87 8.17
CA ILE A 87 6.34 -7.67 7.42
C ILE A 87 7.63 -7.90 6.64
N ILE A 88 7.74 -7.30 5.47
CA ILE A 88 8.93 -7.38 4.60
C ILE A 88 9.95 -6.25 4.86
N SER A 89 9.52 -5.13 5.43
CA SER A 89 10.40 -4.06 5.92
C SER A 89 10.73 -4.30 7.40
N SER A 90 11.91 -3.86 7.84
CA SER A 90 12.33 -4.09 9.22
C SER A 90 11.48 -3.29 10.23
N ARG A 91 11.41 -3.79 11.48
CA ARG A 91 10.79 -3.12 12.63
C ARG A 91 11.22 -1.65 12.72
N ARG A 92 12.55 -1.40 12.58
CA ARG A 92 13.12 -0.05 12.63
C ARG A 92 12.59 0.87 11.51
N MET A 93 12.43 0.35 10.29
CA MET A 93 11.95 1.11 9.14
C MET A 93 10.42 1.14 9.07
N SER A 94 9.72 0.46 9.96
CA SER A 94 8.26 0.35 9.96
C SER A 94 7.59 0.94 11.20
N SER A 95 8.36 1.35 12.20
CA SER A 95 7.83 2.10 13.35
C SER A 95 7.35 3.48 12.93
N PHE A 96 6.24 3.96 13.49
CA PHE A 96 5.92 5.39 13.42
C PHE A 96 7.01 6.19 14.14
N ALA A 97 7.30 7.40 13.67
CA ALA A 97 8.37 8.21 14.25
C ALA A 97 8.08 8.65 15.71
N ASP A 98 6.81 8.81 16.03
CA ASP A 98 6.29 9.22 17.33
C ASP A 98 5.76 8.04 18.18
N PHE A 99 5.83 6.81 17.66
CA PHE A 99 5.41 5.61 18.36
C PHE A 99 6.26 4.41 17.89
N PRO A 100 7.45 4.19 18.47
CA PRO A 100 8.32 3.08 18.08
C PRO A 100 7.70 1.73 18.45
N MET A 101 7.96 0.70 17.65
CA MET A 101 7.59 -0.67 17.99
C MET A 101 8.41 -1.17 19.19
N PRO A 102 7.87 -2.04 20.03
CA PRO A 102 8.58 -2.66 21.15
C PRO A 102 9.92 -3.26 20.74
N GLU A 103 10.95 -3.11 21.58
CA GLU A 103 12.30 -3.59 21.26
C GLU A 103 12.40 -5.12 21.25
N GLU A 104 11.52 -5.80 21.96
CA GLU A 104 11.38 -7.25 22.00
C GLU A 104 10.78 -7.85 20.72
N TYR A 105 10.21 -7.03 19.84
CA TYR A 105 9.74 -7.54 18.55
C TYR A 105 10.93 -7.93 17.67
N PRO A 106 10.79 -9.01 16.88
CA PRO A 106 11.83 -9.41 15.94
C PRO A 106 12.05 -8.32 14.87
N ASP A 107 13.15 -8.41 14.11
CA ASP A 107 13.43 -7.49 13.00
C ASP A 107 12.29 -7.42 11.99
N PHE A 108 11.57 -8.51 11.80
CA PHE A 108 10.42 -8.61 10.90
C PHE A 108 9.20 -9.15 11.67
N PRO A 109 8.44 -8.25 12.35
CA PRO A 109 7.28 -8.67 13.13
C PRO A 109 6.23 -9.42 12.32
N SER A 110 5.55 -10.35 12.98
CA SER A 110 4.39 -11.05 12.42
C SER A 110 3.17 -10.13 12.32
N HIS A 111 2.18 -10.53 11.51
CA HIS A 111 0.92 -9.79 11.41
C HIS A 111 0.22 -9.61 12.77
N ARG A 112 0.33 -10.59 13.69
CA ARG A 112 -0.24 -10.51 15.04
C ARG A 112 0.42 -9.41 15.88
N GLN A 113 1.76 -9.31 15.81
CA GLN A 113 2.50 -8.25 16.47
C GLN A 113 2.21 -6.87 15.86
N LEU A 114 2.04 -6.81 14.54
CA LEU A 114 1.64 -5.56 13.88
C LEU A 114 0.23 -5.13 14.26
N LEU A 115 -0.72 -6.07 14.32
CA LEU A 115 -2.08 -5.76 14.76
C LEU A 115 -2.10 -5.25 16.20
N ALA A 116 -1.35 -5.90 17.11
CA ALA A 116 -1.18 -5.43 18.48
C ALA A 116 -0.58 -4.01 18.53
N TYR A 117 0.45 -3.76 17.74
CA TYR A 117 1.08 -2.44 17.62
C TYR A 117 0.10 -1.35 17.14
N PHE A 118 -0.73 -1.62 16.12
CA PHE A 118 -1.73 -0.67 15.65
C PHE A 118 -2.86 -0.45 16.67
N THR A 119 -3.24 -1.49 17.41
CA THR A 119 -4.21 -1.39 18.50
C THR A 119 -3.69 -0.50 19.62
N GLU A 120 -2.45 -0.71 20.04
CA GLU A 120 -1.82 0.15 21.05
C GLU A 120 -1.62 1.58 20.56
N TYR A 121 -1.30 1.78 19.27
CA TYR A 121 -1.25 3.10 18.66
C TYR A 121 -2.62 3.79 18.73
N ALA A 122 -3.69 3.12 18.35
CA ALA A 122 -5.05 3.68 18.43
C ALA A 122 -5.41 4.07 19.87
N ARG A 123 -5.08 3.23 20.84
CA ARG A 123 -5.32 3.50 22.27
C ARG A 123 -4.47 4.67 22.77
N ALA A 124 -3.18 4.68 22.50
CA ALA A 124 -2.24 5.72 22.96
C ALA A 124 -2.63 7.13 22.48
N PHE A 125 -3.15 7.23 21.25
CA PHE A 125 -3.62 8.49 20.68
C PHE A 125 -5.12 8.72 20.83
N GLN A 126 -5.85 7.86 21.58
CA GLN A 126 -7.29 7.97 21.85
C GLN A 126 -8.15 8.06 20.57
N LEU A 127 -7.83 7.22 19.57
CA LEU A 127 -8.49 7.25 18.27
C LEU A 127 -9.82 6.48 18.24
N GLU A 128 -9.99 5.49 19.13
CA GLU A 128 -11.14 4.56 19.17
C GLU A 128 -12.51 5.25 19.16
N PRO A 129 -12.75 6.36 19.92
CA PRO A 129 -14.04 7.07 19.90
C PRO A 129 -14.41 7.63 18.52
N HIS A 130 -13.45 7.81 17.64
CA HIS A 130 -13.64 8.35 16.29
C HIS A 130 -13.82 7.27 15.23
N ILE A 131 -13.67 5.97 15.56
CA ILE A 131 -13.75 4.86 14.62
C ILE A 131 -15.12 4.19 14.69
N ARG A 132 -15.69 3.89 13.54
CA ARG A 132 -16.93 3.15 13.34
C ARG A 132 -16.63 1.92 12.50
N LEU A 133 -16.39 0.79 13.19
CA LEU A 133 -16.19 -0.51 12.57
C LEU A 133 -17.52 -1.11 12.10
N GLY A 134 -17.47 -2.12 11.22
CA GLY A 134 -18.67 -2.73 10.63
C GLY A 134 -19.47 -1.75 9.78
N SER A 135 -18.85 -0.69 9.28
CA SER A 135 -19.51 0.40 8.57
C SER A 135 -18.95 0.52 7.16
N TYR A 136 -19.68 0.01 6.18
CA TYR A 136 -19.31 0.04 4.77
C TYR A 136 -19.67 1.38 4.13
N VAL A 137 -18.70 2.08 3.58
CA VAL A 137 -18.94 3.27 2.76
C VAL A 137 -19.28 2.83 1.35
N GLU A 138 -20.54 3.00 0.97
CA GLU A 138 -21.07 2.59 -0.33
C GLU A 138 -20.83 3.64 -1.40
N GLN A 139 -21.02 4.93 -1.07
CA GLN A 139 -20.93 6.01 -2.05
C GLN A 139 -20.53 7.33 -1.39
N CYS A 140 -19.68 8.10 -2.09
CA CYS A 140 -19.35 9.47 -1.75
C CYS A 140 -19.66 10.40 -2.94
N THR A 141 -20.49 11.38 -2.71
CA THR A 141 -20.91 12.34 -3.73
C THR A 141 -20.57 13.76 -3.30
N LEU A 142 -19.85 14.50 -4.15
CA LEU A 142 -19.58 15.91 -3.90
C LEU A 142 -20.77 16.76 -4.34
N GLY A 143 -21.36 17.47 -3.39
CA GLY A 143 -22.48 18.38 -3.62
C GLY A 143 -22.06 19.68 -4.29
N GLY A 144 -23.03 20.43 -4.81
CA GLY A 144 -22.80 21.76 -5.37
C GLY A 144 -22.41 22.82 -4.35
N ASP A 145 -22.64 22.53 -3.06
CA ASP A 145 -22.23 23.34 -1.90
C ASP A 145 -20.80 23.02 -1.41
N GLY A 146 -20.08 22.13 -2.12
CA GLY A 146 -18.72 21.71 -1.79
C GLY A 146 -18.61 20.67 -0.70
N ARG A 147 -19.72 20.19 -0.13
CA ARG A 147 -19.72 19.14 0.90
C ARG A 147 -19.87 17.75 0.29
N TRP A 148 -19.35 16.77 1.01
CA TRP A 148 -19.43 15.37 0.66
C TRP A 148 -20.65 14.72 1.33
N ALA A 149 -21.58 14.21 0.54
CA ALA A 149 -22.61 13.29 0.99
C ALA A 149 -22.05 11.86 0.95
N VAL A 150 -21.84 11.29 2.14
CA VAL A 150 -21.29 9.93 2.31
C VAL A 150 -22.42 9.01 2.71
N ARG A 151 -22.66 7.96 1.91
CA ARG A 151 -23.64 6.91 2.18
C ARG A 151 -22.94 5.76 2.86
N ILE A 152 -23.41 5.41 4.06
CA ILE A 152 -22.81 4.39 4.92
C ILE A 152 -23.86 3.31 5.21
N ILE A 153 -23.45 2.04 5.14
CA ILE A 153 -24.25 0.89 5.55
C ILE A 153 -23.64 0.31 6.82
N THR A 154 -24.41 0.26 7.90
CA THR A 154 -24.01 -0.34 9.18
C THR A 154 -25.13 -1.27 9.65
N ASN A 155 -24.83 -2.55 9.89
CA ASN A 155 -25.81 -3.56 10.29
C ASN A 155 -27.05 -3.65 9.36
N GLY A 156 -26.85 -3.41 8.06
CA GLY A 156 -27.92 -3.42 7.05
C GLY A 156 -28.73 -2.11 6.97
N GLU A 157 -28.51 -1.15 7.85
CA GLU A 157 -29.15 0.16 7.81
C GLU A 157 -28.29 1.15 7.01
N THR A 158 -28.94 1.86 6.10
CA THR A 158 -28.29 2.89 5.28
C THR A 158 -28.55 4.28 5.84
N ARG A 159 -27.48 5.06 5.98
CA ARG A 159 -27.57 6.48 6.34
C ARG A 159 -26.70 7.34 5.44
N VAL A 160 -27.01 8.61 5.33
CA VAL A 160 -26.21 9.61 4.60
C VAL A 160 -25.76 10.69 5.59
N GLU A 161 -24.47 10.95 5.61
CA GLU A 161 -23.88 12.01 6.43
C GLU A 161 -23.11 13.00 5.55
N LEU A 162 -23.10 14.27 5.97
CA LEU A 162 -22.41 15.34 5.24
C LEU A 162 -21.07 15.68 5.91
N PHE A 163 -20.03 15.87 5.08
CA PHE A 163 -18.68 16.19 5.51
C PHE A 163 -18.07 17.29 4.62
N ASP A 164 -17.18 18.09 5.20
CA ASP A 164 -16.46 19.16 4.51
C ASP A 164 -15.21 18.64 3.81
N SER A 165 -14.61 17.55 4.32
CA SER A 165 -13.42 16.93 3.73
C SER A 165 -13.49 15.42 3.81
N LEU A 166 -12.86 14.77 2.80
CA LEU A 166 -12.81 13.32 2.65
C LEU A 166 -11.36 12.85 2.53
N LEU A 167 -10.92 11.97 3.44
CA LEU A 167 -9.63 11.29 3.39
C LEU A 167 -9.83 9.81 3.06
N VAL A 168 -9.36 9.41 1.88
CA VAL A 168 -9.44 8.02 1.40
C VAL A 168 -8.21 7.26 1.87
N CYS A 169 -8.37 6.41 2.88
CA CYS A 169 -7.35 5.58 3.50
C CYS A 169 -7.62 4.08 3.29
N SER A 170 -8.43 3.73 2.29
CA SER A 170 -8.94 2.38 2.03
C SER A 170 -7.90 1.39 1.48
N GLY A 171 -6.65 1.85 1.27
CA GLY A 171 -5.58 1.02 0.70
C GLY A 171 -5.75 0.78 -0.79
N HIS A 172 -4.88 -0.10 -1.34
CA HIS A 172 -4.85 -0.44 -2.77
C HIS A 172 -4.74 -1.96 -3.02
N HIS A 173 -5.01 -2.79 -2.01
CA HIS A 173 -4.96 -4.27 -2.09
C HIS A 173 -6.36 -4.87 -1.85
N ARG A 174 -7.38 -4.40 -2.56
CA ARG A 174 -8.75 -4.87 -2.42
C ARG A 174 -9.22 -5.70 -3.60
N GLU A 175 -9.07 -5.20 -4.82
CA GLU A 175 -9.55 -5.86 -6.02
C GLU A 175 -8.48 -6.79 -6.59
N ALA A 176 -8.75 -8.10 -6.58
CA ALA A 176 -7.83 -9.12 -7.06
C ALA A 176 -7.56 -8.99 -8.56
N LEU A 177 -6.29 -9.00 -8.97
CA LEU A 177 -5.92 -9.07 -10.39
C LEU A 177 -5.68 -10.53 -10.78
N VAL A 178 -6.65 -11.14 -11.46
CA VAL A 178 -6.55 -12.51 -11.99
C VAL A 178 -6.34 -12.43 -13.50
N PRO A 179 -5.15 -12.80 -14.02
CA PRO A 179 -4.91 -12.85 -15.45
C PRO A 179 -5.74 -13.95 -16.12
N GLU A 180 -6.19 -13.68 -17.32
CA GLU A 180 -6.83 -14.68 -18.17
C GLU A 180 -5.78 -15.37 -19.04
N TYR A 181 -5.94 -16.68 -19.25
CA TYR A 181 -5.11 -17.48 -20.13
C TYR A 181 -6.01 -18.27 -21.09
N PRO A 182 -5.55 -18.57 -22.32
CA PRO A 182 -6.29 -19.38 -23.28
C PRO A 182 -6.66 -20.75 -22.71
N GLY A 183 -7.82 -21.27 -23.08
CA GLY A 183 -8.32 -22.57 -22.62
C GLY A 183 -9.09 -22.49 -21.31
N THR A 184 -9.41 -23.66 -20.75
CA THR A 184 -10.19 -23.75 -19.50
C THR A 184 -9.45 -24.60 -18.49
N PHE A 185 -9.27 -24.09 -17.29
CA PHE A 185 -8.78 -24.85 -16.15
C PHE A 185 -9.97 -25.43 -15.38
N THR A 186 -10.00 -26.75 -15.21
CA THR A 186 -11.12 -27.46 -14.54
C THR A 186 -10.91 -27.59 -13.03
N GLY A 187 -9.70 -27.33 -12.53
CA GLY A 187 -9.41 -27.29 -11.11
C GLY A 187 -9.84 -25.97 -10.45
N LYS A 188 -9.42 -25.77 -9.22
CA LYS A 188 -9.75 -24.55 -8.46
C LYS A 188 -8.75 -23.44 -8.71
N ILE A 189 -9.22 -22.21 -9.03
CA ILE A 189 -8.40 -21.01 -9.06
C ILE A 189 -8.73 -20.17 -7.83
N VAL A 190 -7.69 -19.76 -7.08
CA VAL A 190 -7.79 -18.95 -5.87
C VAL A 190 -6.85 -17.76 -6.01
N HIS A 191 -7.30 -16.54 -5.69
CA HIS A 191 -6.38 -15.41 -5.58
C HIS A 191 -5.70 -15.38 -4.21
N SER A 192 -4.49 -14.82 -4.14
CA SER A 192 -3.71 -14.73 -2.88
C SER A 192 -4.44 -13.99 -1.75
N SER A 193 -5.41 -13.10 -2.05
CA SER A 193 -6.25 -12.45 -1.03
C SER A 193 -7.18 -13.42 -0.30
N ALA A 194 -7.59 -14.49 -0.97
CA ALA A 194 -8.43 -15.56 -0.41
C ALA A 194 -7.61 -16.69 0.22
N TYR A 195 -6.29 -16.72 0.01
CA TYR A 195 -5.41 -17.64 0.70
C TYR A 195 -5.24 -17.19 2.15
N LYS A 196 -5.44 -18.11 3.10
CA LYS A 196 -5.31 -17.83 4.53
C LYS A 196 -4.28 -18.74 5.22
N ARG A 197 -4.24 -20.02 4.87
CA ARG A 197 -3.39 -21.05 5.46
C ARG A 197 -3.23 -22.24 4.52
N PRO A 198 -2.21 -23.10 4.71
CA PRO A 198 -1.91 -24.17 3.76
C PRO A 198 -2.79 -25.42 3.92
N GLU A 199 -3.48 -25.65 5.06
CA GLU A 199 -4.22 -26.88 5.34
C GLU A 199 -5.24 -27.27 4.27
N PRO A 200 -6.02 -26.32 3.68
CA PRO A 200 -6.97 -26.65 2.61
C PRO A 200 -6.34 -27.25 1.35
N PHE A 201 -5.03 -27.13 1.20
CA PHE A 201 -4.28 -27.59 0.02
C PHE A 201 -3.46 -28.86 0.28
N ARG A 202 -3.64 -29.48 1.46
CA ARG A 202 -2.94 -30.71 1.85
C ARG A 202 -3.16 -31.84 0.82
N GLY A 203 -2.06 -32.44 0.38
CA GLY A 203 -2.08 -33.57 -0.56
C GLY A 203 -2.45 -33.20 -2.01
N GLN A 204 -2.75 -31.93 -2.31
CA GLN A 204 -3.08 -31.47 -3.66
C GLN A 204 -1.83 -31.07 -4.44
N ARG A 205 -1.94 -31.05 -5.77
CA ARG A 205 -0.93 -30.49 -6.68
C ARG A 205 -1.25 -29.02 -6.86
N VAL A 206 -0.38 -28.14 -6.37
CA VAL A 206 -0.62 -26.69 -6.28
C VAL A 206 0.36 -25.93 -7.15
N LEU A 207 -0.15 -25.09 -8.04
CA LEU A 207 0.62 -24.11 -8.79
C LEU A 207 0.40 -22.71 -8.19
N VAL A 208 1.47 -22.07 -7.73
CA VAL A 208 1.43 -20.66 -7.34
C VAL A 208 1.95 -19.81 -8.49
N VAL A 209 1.21 -18.77 -8.89
CA VAL A 209 1.53 -17.91 -10.04
C VAL A 209 1.91 -16.53 -9.55
N GLY A 210 3.11 -16.09 -9.89
CA GLY A 210 3.60 -14.74 -9.57
C GLY A 210 5.05 -14.73 -9.11
N ALA A 211 5.63 -13.52 -8.99
CA ALA A 211 7.01 -13.31 -8.57
C ALA A 211 7.11 -12.27 -7.43
N GLY A 212 5.99 -11.90 -6.82
CA GLY A 212 5.95 -10.97 -5.68
C GLY A 212 6.09 -11.68 -4.33
N ASN A 213 6.15 -10.89 -3.24
CA ASN A 213 6.32 -11.43 -1.88
C ASN A 213 5.21 -12.44 -1.51
N SER A 214 3.93 -12.14 -1.82
CA SER A 214 2.84 -13.07 -1.53
C SER A 214 2.98 -14.40 -2.27
N ALA A 215 3.34 -14.39 -3.57
CA ALA A 215 3.55 -15.62 -4.31
C ALA A 215 4.72 -16.42 -3.73
N ALA A 216 5.80 -15.75 -3.33
CA ALA A 216 6.96 -16.38 -2.72
C ALA A 216 6.60 -17.03 -1.37
N ASP A 217 5.97 -16.29 -0.46
CA ASP A 217 5.60 -16.79 0.86
C ASP A 217 4.59 -17.95 0.75
N ILE A 218 3.53 -17.78 -0.04
CA ILE A 218 2.49 -18.81 -0.24
C ILE A 218 3.08 -20.06 -0.88
N SER A 219 4.00 -19.94 -1.84
CA SER A 219 4.61 -21.11 -2.49
C SER A 219 5.43 -21.95 -1.52
N VAL A 220 6.13 -21.30 -0.59
CA VAL A 220 6.86 -22.00 0.48
C VAL A 220 5.89 -22.65 1.46
N ASP A 221 4.85 -21.91 1.85
CA ASP A 221 3.87 -22.36 2.84
C ASP A 221 3.11 -23.61 2.36
N VAL A 222 2.56 -23.58 1.14
CA VAL A 222 1.87 -24.76 0.56
C VAL A 222 2.81 -25.92 0.29
N ALA A 223 4.10 -25.69 0.00
CA ALA A 223 5.08 -26.73 -0.26
C ALA A 223 5.33 -27.67 0.94
N HIS A 224 4.92 -27.27 2.14
CA HIS A 224 4.98 -28.13 3.33
C HIS A 224 3.89 -29.19 3.38
N LEU A 225 2.74 -28.97 2.75
CA LEU A 225 1.55 -29.81 2.88
C LEU A 225 1.02 -30.37 1.54
N ALA A 226 1.30 -29.72 0.44
CA ALA A 226 0.93 -30.16 -0.89
C ALA A 226 1.68 -31.45 -1.29
N SER A 227 1.08 -32.32 -2.10
CA SER A 227 1.77 -33.45 -2.70
C SER A 227 2.77 -33.01 -3.78
N ARG A 228 2.48 -31.87 -4.40
CA ARG A 228 3.32 -31.20 -5.39
C ARG A 228 3.11 -29.70 -5.31
N ALA A 229 4.18 -28.92 -5.20
CA ALA A 229 4.14 -27.46 -5.26
C ALA A 229 5.03 -26.95 -6.39
N ALA A 230 4.50 -25.99 -7.17
CA ALA A 230 5.25 -25.31 -8.22
C ALA A 230 5.03 -23.81 -8.15
N LEU A 231 6.05 -23.04 -8.54
CA LEU A 231 6.02 -21.58 -8.65
C LEU A 231 6.23 -21.16 -10.10
N SER A 232 5.19 -20.60 -10.72
CA SER A 232 5.24 -20.11 -12.11
C SER A 232 5.55 -18.63 -12.18
N MET A 233 6.56 -18.26 -12.97
CA MET A 233 7.00 -16.88 -13.19
C MET A 233 7.23 -16.59 -14.66
N ARG A 234 6.74 -15.45 -15.15
CA ARG A 234 6.91 -14.99 -16.54
C ARG A 234 8.35 -14.57 -16.84
N GLU A 235 9.00 -13.95 -15.87
CA GLU A 235 10.35 -13.37 -15.97
C GLU A 235 11.17 -13.75 -14.75
N GLY A 236 12.50 -13.77 -14.91
CA GLY A 236 13.42 -13.90 -13.80
C GLY A 236 13.29 -12.73 -12.82
N THR A 237 13.28 -13.05 -11.53
CA THR A 237 13.25 -12.08 -10.44
C THR A 237 14.35 -12.34 -9.44
N TYR A 238 14.76 -11.30 -8.71
CA TYR A 238 15.70 -11.46 -7.60
C TYR A 238 14.92 -11.79 -6.33
N PHE A 239 15.18 -12.98 -5.77
CA PHE A 239 14.83 -13.28 -4.39
C PHE A 239 15.98 -12.78 -3.50
N ILE A 240 15.73 -11.72 -2.76
CA ILE A 240 16.75 -11.05 -1.95
C ILE A 240 16.56 -11.47 -0.48
N PRO A 241 17.61 -11.92 0.21
CA PRO A 241 17.55 -12.18 1.64
C PRO A 241 17.13 -10.93 2.42
N LYS A 242 16.25 -11.10 3.42
CA LYS A 242 15.83 -10.01 4.31
C LYS A 242 17.00 -9.45 5.12
N LEU A 243 17.98 -10.30 5.44
CA LEU A 243 19.18 -9.96 6.21
C LEU A 243 20.44 -10.04 5.34
N MET A 244 21.35 -9.10 5.53
CA MET A 244 22.70 -9.11 4.99
C MET A 244 23.68 -8.98 6.15
N SER A 245 24.52 -10.00 6.36
CA SER A 245 25.45 -10.06 7.51
C SER A 245 24.75 -9.77 8.86
N GLY A 246 23.58 -10.37 9.07
CA GLY A 246 22.79 -10.23 10.30
C GLY A 246 22.07 -8.89 10.48
N LYS A 247 22.10 -8.00 9.47
CA LYS A 247 21.40 -6.70 9.52
C LYS A 247 20.30 -6.64 8.46
N PRO A 248 19.15 -6.03 8.77
CA PRO A 248 18.08 -5.82 7.79
C PRO A 248 18.56 -5.05 6.56
N MET A 249 18.21 -5.57 5.37
CA MET A 249 18.67 -5.02 4.10
C MET A 249 18.17 -3.59 3.86
N ASP A 250 16.96 -3.25 4.30
CA ASP A 250 16.38 -1.91 4.17
C ASP A 250 17.11 -0.88 5.03
N VAL A 251 17.58 -1.26 6.21
CA VAL A 251 18.41 -0.40 7.07
C VAL A 251 19.77 -0.14 6.41
N LEU A 252 20.40 -1.18 5.86
CA LEU A 252 21.67 -1.04 5.15
C LEU A 252 21.50 -0.17 3.90
N TYR A 253 20.48 -0.44 3.08
CA TYR A 253 20.16 0.36 1.90
C TYR A 253 19.95 1.83 2.27
N GLY A 254 19.17 2.12 3.30
CA GLY A 254 18.94 3.48 3.80
C GLY A 254 20.24 4.18 4.24
N SER A 255 21.19 3.44 4.84
CA SER A 255 22.49 3.99 5.25
C SER A 255 23.42 4.33 4.07
N TRP A 256 23.25 3.67 2.94
CA TRP A 256 24.03 3.90 1.70
C TRP A 256 23.34 4.85 0.72
N TYR A 257 22.03 5.08 0.89
CA TYR A 257 21.23 5.90 -0.02
C TYR A 257 21.83 7.31 -0.18
N GLY A 258 22.04 7.70 -1.43
CA GLY A 258 22.64 9.00 -1.75
C GLY A 258 24.14 9.14 -1.51
N LYS A 259 24.80 8.14 -0.89
CA LYS A 259 26.26 8.12 -0.68
C LYS A 259 26.98 7.37 -1.80
N ILE A 260 26.32 6.38 -2.38
CA ILE A 260 26.86 5.56 -3.48
C ILE A 260 25.97 5.78 -4.71
N PRO A 261 26.54 6.03 -5.91
CA PRO A 261 25.78 6.09 -7.15
C PRO A 261 24.97 4.82 -7.39
N LYS A 262 23.68 4.96 -7.75
CA LYS A 262 22.75 3.84 -7.92
C LYS A 262 23.27 2.72 -8.80
N PRO A 263 23.89 2.98 -9.99
CA PRO A 263 24.44 1.91 -10.84
C PRO A 263 25.55 1.10 -10.16
N LEU A 264 26.40 1.77 -9.38
CA LEU A 264 27.48 1.11 -8.64
C LEU A 264 26.93 0.22 -7.52
N LEU A 265 25.93 0.73 -6.76
CA LEU A 265 25.26 -0.05 -5.73
C LEU A 265 24.55 -1.28 -6.32
N GLN A 266 23.88 -1.13 -7.47
CA GLN A 266 23.22 -2.23 -8.17
C GLN A 266 24.22 -3.29 -8.65
N SER A 267 25.37 -2.86 -9.16
CA SER A 267 26.44 -3.79 -9.59
C SER A 267 27.05 -4.54 -8.41
N ALA A 268 27.31 -3.85 -7.31
CA ALA A 268 27.81 -4.46 -6.08
C ALA A 268 26.80 -5.47 -5.50
N LEU A 269 25.51 -5.10 -5.46
CA LEU A 269 24.44 -5.98 -5.00
C LEU A 269 24.28 -7.21 -5.92
N LYS A 270 24.37 -7.04 -7.24
CA LYS A 270 24.33 -8.14 -8.21
C LYS A 270 25.48 -9.12 -7.98
N LEU A 271 26.70 -8.61 -7.76
CA LEU A 271 27.85 -9.44 -7.47
C LEU A 271 27.69 -10.17 -6.14
N TRP A 272 27.26 -9.49 -5.10
CA TRP A 272 27.00 -10.09 -3.78
C TRP A 272 25.96 -11.21 -3.87
N LEU A 273 24.81 -10.96 -4.53
CA LEU A 273 23.78 -11.99 -4.75
C LEU A 273 24.35 -13.19 -5.48
N ARG A 274 25.20 -12.97 -6.48
CA ARG A 274 25.87 -14.05 -7.20
C ARG A 274 26.79 -14.90 -6.32
N LEU A 275 27.48 -14.28 -5.38
CA LEU A 275 28.39 -14.97 -4.45
C LEU A 275 27.62 -15.73 -3.37
N VAL A 276 26.54 -15.16 -2.84
CA VAL A 276 25.77 -15.72 -1.72
C VAL A 276 24.74 -16.76 -2.19
N ILE A 277 24.07 -16.49 -3.28
CA ILE A 277 22.97 -17.35 -3.80
C ILE A 277 23.49 -18.35 -4.85
N GLY A 278 24.46 -17.97 -5.68
CA GLY A 278 24.91 -18.76 -6.81
C GLY A 278 24.17 -18.39 -8.11
N LYS A 279 24.01 -19.35 -9.01
CA LYS A 279 23.32 -19.16 -10.29
C LYS A 279 21.85 -19.46 -10.14
N TRP A 280 21.01 -18.58 -10.70
CA TRP A 280 19.55 -18.75 -10.68
C TRP A 280 19.09 -20.04 -11.37
N GLU A 281 19.82 -20.44 -12.40
CA GLU A 281 19.55 -21.67 -13.18
C GLU A 281 19.70 -22.94 -12.34
N GLU A 282 20.52 -22.92 -11.29
CA GLU A 282 20.72 -24.04 -10.36
C GLU A 282 19.44 -24.34 -9.53
N TYR A 283 18.55 -23.34 -9.44
CA TYR A 283 17.22 -23.46 -8.80
C TYR A 283 16.08 -23.68 -9.84
N GLY A 284 16.41 -23.87 -11.12
CA GLY A 284 15.42 -23.92 -12.20
C GLY A 284 14.81 -22.54 -12.55
N LEU A 285 15.32 -21.46 -11.95
CA LEU A 285 14.84 -20.12 -12.16
C LEU A 285 15.44 -19.48 -13.41
N GLN A 286 14.74 -18.48 -13.96
CA GLN A 286 15.29 -17.64 -15.04
C GLN A 286 16.24 -16.62 -14.45
N THR A 287 17.38 -16.34 -15.13
CA THR A 287 18.23 -15.22 -14.78
C THR A 287 17.48 -13.90 -14.92
N PRO A 288 17.47 -13.04 -13.88
CA PRO A 288 16.87 -11.72 -14.00
C PRO A 288 17.56 -10.86 -15.04
N THR A 289 16.79 -10.27 -15.96
CA THR A 289 17.32 -9.42 -17.03
C THR A 289 17.56 -7.97 -16.59
N LYS A 290 16.83 -7.50 -15.59
CA LYS A 290 16.96 -6.14 -15.05
C LYS A 290 17.96 -6.12 -13.89
N ALA A 291 18.46 -4.95 -13.54
CA ALA A 291 19.34 -4.79 -12.38
C ALA A 291 18.57 -5.02 -11.06
N PRO A 292 19.24 -5.45 -9.97
CA PRO A 292 18.62 -5.50 -8.65
C PRO A 292 18.05 -4.13 -8.24
N LEU A 293 16.91 -4.11 -7.56
CA LEU A 293 16.21 -2.88 -7.14
C LEU A 293 15.75 -1.97 -8.31
N ALA A 294 15.77 -2.46 -9.55
CA ALA A 294 15.12 -1.77 -10.66
C ALA A 294 13.59 -1.92 -10.63
N LYS A 295 13.10 -2.96 -9.99
CA LYS A 295 11.69 -3.22 -9.66
C LYS A 295 11.60 -3.44 -8.14
N HIS A 296 10.37 -3.41 -7.61
CA HIS A 296 10.13 -3.78 -6.20
C HIS A 296 10.71 -5.18 -5.91
N PRO A 297 11.63 -5.32 -4.95
CA PRO A 297 12.30 -6.59 -4.68
C PRO A 297 11.35 -7.60 -4.02
N THR A 298 11.60 -8.88 -4.27
CA THR A 298 10.98 -9.98 -3.51
C THR A 298 11.94 -10.37 -2.39
N LEU A 299 11.57 -10.00 -1.17
CA LEU A 299 12.39 -10.24 0.03
C LEU A 299 12.03 -11.58 0.67
N ASN A 300 12.55 -12.66 0.10
CA ASN A 300 12.31 -14.01 0.60
C ASN A 300 13.47 -14.93 0.18
N SER A 301 14.18 -15.49 1.14
CA SER A 301 15.22 -16.49 0.88
C SER A 301 14.69 -17.94 0.96
N SER A 302 13.59 -18.17 1.67
CA SER A 302 13.04 -19.51 1.89
C SER A 302 12.56 -20.18 0.61
N VAL A 303 12.19 -19.38 -0.43
CA VAL A 303 11.90 -19.90 -1.77
C VAL A 303 13.10 -20.64 -2.36
N LEU A 304 14.31 -20.06 -2.21
CA LEU A 304 15.53 -20.67 -2.74
C LEU A 304 15.85 -21.98 -2.03
N ASP A 305 15.64 -22.04 -0.71
CA ASP A 305 15.83 -23.27 0.07
C ASP A 305 14.79 -24.32 -0.35
N ALA A 306 13.51 -23.96 -0.49
CA ALA A 306 12.47 -24.87 -0.93
C ALA A 306 12.70 -25.43 -2.36
N LEU A 307 13.25 -24.59 -3.26
CA LEU A 307 13.65 -25.01 -4.61
C LEU A 307 14.86 -25.96 -4.58
N ARG A 308 15.89 -25.64 -3.78
CA ARG A 308 17.09 -26.48 -3.63
C ARG A 308 16.75 -27.87 -3.06
N ASP A 309 15.85 -27.90 -2.08
CA ASP A 309 15.39 -29.14 -1.43
C ASP A 309 14.41 -29.96 -2.28
N GLY A 310 13.98 -29.43 -3.43
CA GLY A 310 13.00 -30.07 -4.32
C GLY A 310 11.56 -30.08 -3.81
N ARG A 311 11.27 -29.41 -2.67
CA ARG A 311 9.91 -29.24 -2.13
C ARG A 311 9.07 -28.30 -3.01
N LEU A 312 9.70 -27.38 -3.68
CA LEU A 312 9.10 -26.45 -4.64
C LEU A 312 9.81 -26.61 -5.99
N VAL A 313 9.06 -26.46 -7.09
CA VAL A 313 9.62 -26.49 -8.45
C VAL A 313 9.32 -25.22 -9.19
N ALA A 314 10.34 -24.65 -9.85
CA ALA A 314 10.16 -23.49 -10.70
C ALA A 314 9.53 -23.86 -12.04
N ARG A 315 8.59 -23.06 -12.54
CA ARG A 315 7.96 -23.16 -13.86
C ARG A 315 8.01 -21.80 -14.57
N ARG A 316 8.02 -21.83 -15.91
CA ARG A 316 7.88 -20.64 -16.76
C ARG A 316 6.47 -20.05 -16.67
N GLY A 317 6.22 -18.95 -17.35
CA GLY A 317 4.89 -18.37 -17.46
C GLY A 317 3.88 -19.35 -18.05
N ILE A 318 2.63 -19.23 -17.64
CA ILE A 318 1.53 -20.02 -18.21
C ILE A 318 1.29 -19.55 -19.64
N GLU A 319 1.15 -20.48 -20.56
CA GLU A 319 0.76 -20.26 -21.95
C GLU A 319 -0.75 -20.47 -22.13
N ARG A 320 -1.26 -21.64 -21.70
CA ARG A 320 -2.67 -22.02 -21.80
C ARG A 320 -3.05 -23.11 -20.80
N TYR A 321 -4.35 -23.32 -20.67
CA TYR A 321 -4.95 -24.40 -19.90
C TYR A 321 -5.54 -25.48 -20.84
N ASP A 322 -5.55 -26.74 -20.36
CA ASP A 322 -6.22 -27.87 -21.00
C ASP A 322 -6.74 -28.83 -19.89
N GLY A 323 -7.96 -28.58 -19.42
CA GLY A 323 -8.47 -29.26 -18.23
C GLY A 323 -7.65 -28.95 -16.99
N ASN A 324 -7.09 -29.97 -16.33
CA ASN A 324 -6.17 -29.76 -15.18
C ASN A 324 -4.70 -29.61 -15.63
N ILE A 325 -4.40 -29.70 -16.91
CA ILE A 325 -3.04 -29.56 -17.43
C ILE A 325 -2.76 -28.10 -17.70
N VAL A 326 -1.66 -27.62 -17.16
CA VAL A 326 -1.12 -26.27 -17.42
C VAL A 326 0.05 -26.40 -18.37
N HIS A 327 -0.02 -25.72 -19.52
CA HIS A 327 1.07 -25.60 -20.48
C HIS A 327 1.86 -24.32 -20.19
N PHE A 328 3.19 -24.44 -20.19
CA PHE A 328 4.09 -23.33 -19.91
C PHE A 328 4.79 -22.85 -21.19
N THR A 329 5.25 -21.60 -21.16
CA THR A 329 5.88 -20.93 -22.32
C THR A 329 7.21 -21.54 -22.80
N ASP A 330 7.76 -22.50 -22.06
CA ASP A 330 8.95 -23.28 -22.45
C ASP A 330 8.60 -24.64 -23.10
N GLY A 331 7.30 -24.87 -23.38
CA GLY A 331 6.81 -26.10 -23.97
C GLY A 331 6.60 -27.25 -22.96
N THR A 332 6.93 -27.05 -21.68
CA THR A 332 6.64 -28.04 -20.64
C THR A 332 5.16 -27.97 -20.24
N GLN A 333 4.65 -29.08 -19.67
CA GLN A 333 3.29 -29.15 -19.15
C GLN A 333 3.26 -29.95 -17.85
N GLU A 334 2.32 -29.62 -16.97
CA GLU A 334 2.13 -30.36 -15.71
C GLU A 334 0.67 -30.23 -15.25
N GLU A 335 0.21 -31.26 -14.55
CA GLU A 335 -1.16 -31.36 -14.04
C GLU A 335 -1.25 -30.78 -12.63
N PHE A 336 -2.28 -29.94 -12.39
CA PHE A 336 -2.56 -29.31 -11.10
C PHE A 336 -4.02 -29.44 -10.70
N ASP A 337 -4.27 -29.49 -9.39
CA ASP A 337 -5.62 -29.50 -8.80
C ASP A 337 -6.05 -28.07 -8.46
N VAL A 338 -5.08 -27.22 -8.09
CA VAL A 338 -5.31 -25.83 -7.66
C VAL A 338 -4.25 -24.89 -8.24
N ILE A 339 -4.71 -23.71 -8.65
CA ILE A 339 -3.85 -22.58 -9.00
C ILE A 339 -4.09 -21.44 -8.01
N ILE A 340 -3.02 -20.94 -7.37
CA ILE A 340 -3.07 -19.77 -6.48
C ILE A 340 -2.45 -18.59 -7.20
N MET A 341 -3.26 -17.57 -7.50
CA MET A 341 -2.84 -16.36 -8.22
C MET A 341 -2.25 -15.33 -7.27
N GLY A 342 -0.93 -15.32 -7.13
CA GLY A 342 -0.14 -14.28 -6.44
C GLY A 342 0.19 -13.11 -7.37
N THR A 343 -0.77 -12.68 -8.17
CA THR A 343 -0.60 -11.78 -9.32
C THR A 343 -0.86 -10.30 -9.00
N GLY A 344 -1.14 -10.00 -7.72
CA GLY A 344 -1.34 -8.64 -7.23
C GLY A 344 -2.76 -8.14 -7.32
N PHE A 345 -2.92 -6.83 -7.21
CA PHE A 345 -4.22 -6.18 -7.06
C PHE A 345 -4.38 -5.05 -8.08
N ARG A 346 -5.63 -4.73 -8.38
CA ARG A 346 -6.02 -3.51 -9.08
C ARG A 346 -6.44 -2.47 -8.04
N THR A 347 -5.93 -1.26 -8.17
CA THR A 347 -6.39 -0.14 -7.35
C THR A 347 -7.79 0.26 -7.80
N SER A 348 -8.74 0.37 -6.87
CA SER A 348 -10.11 0.79 -7.16
C SER A 348 -10.71 1.57 -6.00
N PHE A 349 -11.62 2.49 -6.31
CA PHE A 349 -12.38 3.29 -5.35
C PHE A 349 -13.85 3.27 -5.74
N PRO A 350 -14.56 2.13 -5.56
CA PRO A 350 -15.92 1.94 -6.08
C PRO A 350 -16.95 2.91 -5.47
N PHE A 351 -16.65 3.47 -4.32
CA PHE A 351 -17.47 4.48 -3.65
C PHE A 351 -17.30 5.91 -4.20
N LEU A 352 -16.33 6.16 -5.08
CA LEU A 352 -16.15 7.41 -5.80
C LEU A 352 -16.64 7.29 -7.25
N SER A 353 -17.25 8.33 -7.79
CA SER A 353 -17.66 8.33 -9.20
C SER A 353 -16.44 8.31 -10.13
N GLU A 354 -16.62 7.78 -11.34
CA GLU A 354 -15.59 7.80 -12.39
C GLU A 354 -15.10 9.22 -12.72
N ARG A 355 -15.96 10.22 -12.57
CA ARG A 355 -15.57 11.62 -12.76
C ARG A 355 -14.53 12.09 -11.77
N ILE A 356 -14.49 11.50 -10.58
CA ILE A 356 -13.57 11.86 -9.49
C ILE A 356 -12.32 10.96 -9.50
N ALA A 357 -12.50 9.64 -9.67
CA ALA A 357 -11.44 8.65 -9.53
C ALA A 357 -11.35 7.69 -10.75
N GLY A 358 -11.94 8.05 -11.90
CA GLY A 358 -11.96 7.25 -13.13
C GLY A 358 -10.70 7.38 -13.99
N TRP A 359 -9.55 7.69 -13.41
CA TRP A 359 -8.28 7.65 -14.14
C TRP A 359 -7.85 6.19 -14.38
N ASP A 360 -7.07 6.00 -15.43
CA ASP A 360 -6.49 4.68 -15.75
C ASP A 360 -5.56 4.22 -14.61
N MET A 361 -6.02 3.25 -13.83
CA MET A 361 -5.28 2.70 -12.70
C MET A 361 -4.02 1.92 -13.11
N ALA A 362 -3.83 1.66 -14.40
CA ALA A 362 -2.59 1.12 -14.94
C ALA A 362 -1.50 2.21 -15.10
N LYS A 363 -1.87 3.48 -14.98
CA LYS A 363 -0.99 4.64 -15.06
C LYS A 363 -0.85 5.32 -13.72
N THR A 364 0.19 6.14 -13.61
CA THR A 364 0.40 6.99 -12.44
C THR A 364 -0.83 7.87 -12.20
N PRO A 365 -1.49 7.78 -11.03
CA PRO A 365 -2.63 8.63 -10.70
C PRO A 365 -2.29 10.12 -10.82
N PRO A 366 -3.16 10.95 -11.39
CA PRO A 366 -2.94 12.40 -11.55
C PRO A 366 -3.16 13.14 -10.23
N LEU A 367 -2.40 12.75 -9.21
CA LEU A 367 -2.46 13.30 -7.86
C LEU A 367 -1.11 13.90 -7.48
N TYR A 368 -1.10 15.08 -6.89
CA TYR A 368 0.13 15.64 -6.34
C TYR A 368 0.51 14.92 -5.05
N LEU A 369 1.77 14.51 -4.93
CA LEU A 369 2.28 13.65 -3.85
C LEU A 369 1.44 12.37 -3.64
N LYS A 370 0.84 11.83 -4.71
CA LYS A 370 -0.09 10.68 -4.66
C LYS A 370 -1.26 10.87 -3.70
N MET A 371 -1.56 12.11 -3.28
CA MET A 371 -2.58 12.39 -2.29
C MET A 371 -3.57 13.49 -2.66
N MET A 372 -3.14 14.57 -3.30
CA MET A 372 -3.99 15.74 -3.55
C MET A 372 -4.64 15.65 -4.91
N HIS A 373 -5.97 15.67 -4.94
CA HIS A 373 -6.73 15.72 -6.19
C HIS A 373 -6.53 17.07 -6.91
N PRO A 374 -6.34 17.14 -8.25
CA PRO A 374 -6.01 18.38 -8.95
C PRO A 374 -7.06 19.50 -8.76
N THR A 375 -8.34 19.17 -8.78
CA THR A 375 -9.44 20.15 -8.80
C THR A 375 -10.33 20.12 -7.55
N ILE A 376 -10.19 19.12 -6.65
CA ILE A 376 -11.04 18.99 -5.46
C ILE A 376 -10.17 19.14 -4.23
N PRO A 377 -10.10 20.36 -3.62
CA PRO A 377 -9.19 20.62 -2.49
C PRO A 377 -9.57 19.88 -1.20
N SER A 378 -10.83 19.47 -1.06
CA SER A 378 -11.34 18.71 0.09
C SER A 378 -11.18 17.18 0.00
N LEU A 379 -10.51 16.66 -1.07
CA LEU A 379 -10.28 15.24 -1.27
C LEU A 379 -8.80 14.89 -1.19
N PHE A 380 -8.48 13.94 -0.31
CA PHE A 380 -7.13 13.45 -0.11
C PHE A 380 -7.09 11.91 -0.15
N PHE A 381 -6.04 11.34 -0.74
CA PHE A 381 -5.74 9.91 -0.72
C PHE A 381 -4.52 9.69 0.18
N ILE A 382 -4.63 8.88 1.22
CA ILE A 382 -3.54 8.64 2.17
C ILE A 382 -3.08 7.19 2.03
N GLY A 383 -1.78 7.00 1.69
CA GLY A 383 -1.21 5.67 1.49
C GLY A 383 -1.40 5.10 0.07
N LEU A 384 -1.80 5.93 -0.91
CA LEU A 384 -1.92 5.50 -2.31
C LEU A 384 -0.57 5.52 -3.03
N PHE A 385 0.39 4.80 -2.52
CA PHE A 385 1.73 4.65 -3.11
C PHE A 385 2.40 3.37 -2.60
N GLN A 386 3.39 2.89 -3.37
CA GLN A 386 4.16 1.68 -3.05
C GLN A 386 5.65 2.03 -2.99
N PRO A 387 6.26 2.20 -1.79
CA PRO A 387 7.70 2.42 -1.66
C PRO A 387 8.46 1.10 -1.57
N ILE A 388 9.76 1.13 -1.84
CA ILE A 388 10.68 0.12 -1.32
C ILE A 388 10.91 0.47 0.16
N GLY A 389 10.08 -0.07 1.05
CA GLY A 389 10.04 0.26 2.46
C GLY A 389 8.62 0.31 3.02
N CYS A 390 8.44 0.98 4.15
CA CYS A 390 7.16 1.05 4.86
C CYS A 390 6.22 2.12 4.27
N ILE A 391 4.95 1.74 4.06
CA ILE A 391 3.90 2.66 3.56
C ILE A 391 3.47 3.64 4.67
N TRP A 392 3.09 3.15 5.84
CA TRP A 392 2.43 3.97 6.87
C TRP A 392 3.32 5.04 7.48
N GLN A 393 4.64 4.85 7.51
CA GLN A 393 5.57 5.92 7.89
C GLN A 393 5.48 7.13 6.95
N LEU A 394 5.41 6.89 5.64
CA LEU A 394 5.27 7.94 4.64
C LEU A 394 3.84 8.49 4.62
N ALA A 395 2.84 7.65 4.87
CA ALA A 395 1.45 8.06 4.99
C ALA A 395 1.24 9.02 6.18
N ASP A 396 2.03 8.92 7.24
CA ASP A 396 1.99 9.88 8.35
C ASP A 396 2.36 11.30 7.90
N TYR A 397 3.37 11.46 7.04
CA TYR A 397 3.68 12.76 6.44
C TYR A 397 2.54 13.28 5.54
N GLN A 398 1.90 12.40 4.73
CA GLN A 398 0.73 12.79 3.94
C GLN A 398 -0.43 13.21 4.84
N ALA A 399 -0.74 12.44 5.87
CA ALA A 399 -1.81 12.71 6.82
C ALA A 399 -1.62 14.06 7.53
N ARG A 400 -0.39 14.33 7.97
CA ARG A 400 -0.01 15.60 8.57
C ARG A 400 -0.18 16.77 7.59
N LEU A 401 0.27 16.60 6.35
CA LEU A 401 0.13 17.63 5.31
C LEU A 401 -1.35 17.89 4.99
N ALA A 402 -2.18 16.85 4.87
CA ALA A 402 -3.62 16.98 4.68
C ALA A 402 -4.29 17.74 5.84
N ALA A 403 -3.99 17.38 7.09
CA ALA A 403 -4.54 18.03 8.27
C ALA A 403 -4.16 19.50 8.33
N LEU A 404 -2.90 19.85 8.02
CA LEU A 404 -2.43 21.24 7.98
C LEU A 404 -3.05 22.04 6.82
N GLN A 405 -3.33 21.40 5.68
CA GLN A 405 -4.04 22.07 4.57
C GLN A 405 -5.51 22.31 4.89
N ILE A 406 -6.21 21.33 5.44
CA ILE A 406 -7.62 21.49 5.85
C ILE A 406 -7.76 22.59 6.91
N SER A 407 -6.78 22.73 7.82
CA SER A 407 -6.77 23.81 8.81
C SER A 407 -6.30 25.16 8.29
N GLY A 408 -5.93 25.28 7.01
CA GLY A 408 -5.40 26.51 6.42
C GLY A 408 -3.98 26.90 6.89
N ARG A 409 -3.29 26.04 7.65
CA ARG A 409 -1.92 26.30 8.16
C ARG A 409 -0.85 26.07 7.10
N VAL A 410 -1.14 25.24 6.08
CA VAL A 410 -0.33 25.06 4.88
C VAL A 410 -1.21 25.35 3.67
N ARG A 411 -0.72 26.18 2.77
CA ARG A 411 -1.45 26.49 1.53
C ARG A 411 -1.29 25.36 0.52
N ARG A 412 -2.37 25.05 -0.19
CA ARG A 412 -2.32 24.21 -1.38
C ARG A 412 -1.47 24.88 -2.46
N PRO A 413 -0.56 24.16 -3.15
CA PRO A 413 0.23 24.75 -4.23
C PRO A 413 -0.66 25.31 -5.35
N SER A 414 -0.46 26.56 -5.75
CA SER A 414 -1.17 27.19 -6.87
C SER A 414 -0.79 26.59 -8.22
N ASP A 415 0.39 25.98 -8.31
CA ASP A 415 0.94 25.32 -9.51
C ASP A 415 0.75 23.78 -9.51
N ILE A 416 -0.26 23.29 -8.76
CA ILE A 416 -0.48 21.85 -8.52
C ILE A 416 -0.54 21.04 -9.83
N ASP A 417 -1.21 21.53 -10.87
CA ASP A 417 -1.29 20.83 -12.17
C ASP A 417 0.08 20.68 -12.83
N THR A 418 0.95 21.68 -12.68
CA THR A 418 2.33 21.62 -13.20
C THR A 418 3.16 20.62 -12.43
N ARG A 419 2.99 20.54 -11.10
CA ARG A 419 3.65 19.57 -10.23
C ARG A 419 3.19 18.15 -10.55
N ILE A 420 1.88 17.93 -10.72
CA ILE A 420 1.32 16.64 -11.15
C ILE A 420 1.91 16.20 -12.49
N ARG A 421 1.92 17.08 -13.51
CA ARG A 421 2.51 16.74 -14.81
C ARG A 421 3.98 16.34 -14.71
N ARG A 422 4.76 17.03 -13.89
CA ARG A 422 6.18 16.68 -13.64
C ARG A 422 6.31 15.32 -12.94
N GLU A 423 5.46 15.03 -11.96
CA GLU A 423 5.47 13.77 -11.25
C GLU A 423 5.11 12.59 -12.16
N VAL A 424 4.07 12.74 -12.97
CA VAL A 424 3.66 11.75 -13.98
C VAL A 424 4.76 11.52 -15.01
N ALA A 425 5.38 12.58 -15.53
CA ALA A 425 6.50 12.47 -16.49
C ALA A 425 7.72 11.74 -15.88
N ARG A 426 8.06 12.02 -14.62
CA ARG A 426 9.15 11.33 -13.91
C ARG A 426 8.84 9.85 -13.69
N ALA A 427 7.60 9.50 -13.40
CA ALA A 427 7.19 8.11 -13.24
C ALA A 427 7.35 7.34 -14.55
N HIS A 428 6.92 7.89 -15.69
CA HIS A 428 7.06 7.27 -16.99
C HIS A 428 8.54 7.05 -17.40
N SER A 429 9.45 7.92 -16.97
CA SER A 429 10.88 7.77 -17.28
C SER A 429 11.60 6.73 -16.42
N ARG A 430 11.02 6.32 -15.28
CA ARG A 430 11.65 5.44 -14.29
C ARG A 430 11.12 4.02 -14.31
N SER A 431 9.89 3.83 -14.77
CA SER A 431 9.13 2.59 -14.57
C SER A 431 8.98 1.78 -15.83
N ASP A 432 9.06 0.49 -15.68
CA ASP A 432 8.44 -0.47 -16.57
C ASP A 432 6.95 -0.11 -16.72
N PRO A 433 6.38 -0.10 -17.94
CA PRO A 433 4.97 0.28 -18.18
C PRO A 433 3.95 -0.72 -17.60
N SER A 434 4.32 -1.51 -16.63
CA SER A 434 3.43 -2.44 -15.93
C SER A 434 2.50 -1.69 -14.96
N PRO A 435 1.19 -1.99 -14.94
CA PRO A 435 0.22 -1.43 -13.98
C PRO A 435 0.66 -1.52 -12.51
N ARG A 436 1.42 -2.56 -12.18
CA ARG A 436 1.99 -2.80 -10.84
C ARG A 436 2.88 -1.65 -10.34
N HIS A 437 3.50 -0.90 -11.27
CA HIS A 437 4.47 0.16 -10.95
C HIS A 437 3.87 1.57 -10.98
N ALA A 438 2.56 1.69 -11.27
CA ALA A 438 1.87 2.98 -11.42
C ALA A 438 1.94 3.87 -10.16
N ILE A 439 1.99 3.26 -8.98
CA ILE A 439 2.04 3.94 -7.68
C ILE A 439 3.39 3.81 -6.97
N GLU A 440 4.43 3.24 -7.62
CA GLU A 440 5.76 3.12 -7.01
C GLU A 440 6.41 4.48 -6.78
N VAL A 441 7.05 4.61 -5.63
CA VAL A 441 7.83 5.79 -5.25
C VAL A 441 9.18 5.38 -4.65
N ASP A 442 10.19 6.24 -4.85
CA ASP A 442 11.44 6.14 -4.09
C ASP A 442 11.21 6.67 -2.68
N TYR A 443 11.37 5.84 -1.66
CA TYR A 443 11.08 6.16 -0.27
C TYR A 443 11.74 7.46 0.20
N HIS A 444 13.04 7.60 -0.04
CA HIS A 444 13.81 8.75 0.47
C HIS A 444 13.54 10.03 -0.30
N ALA A 445 13.37 9.94 -1.62
CA ALA A 445 13.01 11.09 -2.45
C ALA A 445 11.61 11.59 -2.12
N PHE A 446 10.64 10.68 -2.01
CA PHE A 446 9.26 11.01 -1.69
C PHE A 446 9.11 11.62 -0.29
N ARG A 447 9.82 11.05 0.70
CA ARG A 447 9.89 11.63 2.05
C ARG A 447 10.41 13.07 2.02
N ARG A 448 11.50 13.34 1.27
CA ARG A 448 12.06 14.71 1.16
C ARG A 448 11.08 15.68 0.51
N GLU A 449 10.37 15.26 -0.53
CA GLU A 449 9.35 16.11 -1.18
C GLU A 449 8.25 16.47 -0.17
N MET A 450 7.70 15.52 0.58
CA MET A 450 6.69 15.79 1.60
C MET A 450 7.21 16.67 2.73
N MET A 451 8.45 16.44 3.21
CA MET A 451 9.07 17.31 4.22
C MET A 451 9.26 18.74 3.71
N GLY A 452 9.57 18.93 2.42
CA GLY A 452 9.65 20.24 1.79
C GLY A 452 8.32 20.99 1.81
N GLU A 453 7.20 20.31 1.58
CA GLU A 453 5.87 20.92 1.70
C GLU A 453 5.52 21.24 3.16
N LEU A 454 5.82 20.34 4.08
CA LEU A 454 5.58 20.56 5.50
C LEU A 454 6.41 21.73 6.07
N ALA A 455 7.60 21.97 5.54
CA ALA A 455 8.45 23.08 5.96
C ALA A 455 7.86 24.47 5.61
N GLN A 456 6.84 24.53 4.73
CA GLN A 456 6.10 25.76 4.40
C GLN A 456 5.05 26.11 5.47
N ALA A 457 4.81 25.23 6.46
CA ALA A 457 3.91 25.56 7.57
C ALA A 457 4.41 26.77 8.35
N LYS A 458 3.47 27.62 8.78
CA LYS A 458 3.77 28.79 9.62
C LYS A 458 4.55 28.36 10.87
N PRO A 459 5.50 29.19 11.38
CA PRO A 459 6.21 28.91 12.63
C PRO A 459 5.23 28.59 13.78
N GLY A 460 5.57 27.62 14.62
CA GLY A 460 4.70 27.09 15.69
C GLY A 460 3.74 25.97 15.27
N CYS A 461 3.58 25.70 13.96
CA CYS A 461 2.72 24.61 13.48
C CYS A 461 3.47 23.31 13.20
N ASN A 462 4.80 23.36 13.18
CA ASN A 462 5.66 22.20 12.90
C ASN A 462 6.12 21.45 14.16
N GLU A 463 5.93 22.03 15.35
CA GLU A 463 6.23 21.31 16.58
C GLU A 463 5.20 20.21 16.78
N MET A 464 5.63 18.97 16.64
CA MET A 464 4.86 17.85 17.21
C MET A 464 4.79 18.10 18.74
N PRO A 465 3.63 17.97 19.37
CA PRO A 465 3.60 17.94 20.82
C PRO A 465 4.60 16.86 21.25
N PRO A 466 5.36 17.12 22.34
CA PRO A 466 6.37 16.17 22.81
C PRO A 466 5.72 14.81 22.91
N THR A 467 6.37 13.80 22.34
CA THR A 467 6.00 12.40 22.51
C THR A 467 5.75 12.17 24.00
N ARG A 468 4.55 11.79 24.38
CA ARG A 468 4.36 11.24 25.72
C ARG A 468 5.34 10.09 25.81
N SER A 469 6.33 10.21 26.66
CA SER A 469 7.23 9.10 27.00
C SER A 469 6.35 7.88 27.19
N GLY A 470 6.56 6.85 26.36
CA GLY A 470 5.94 5.56 26.56
C GLY A 470 6.12 5.12 28.01
N PRO A 471 5.27 4.25 28.55
CA PRO A 471 5.41 3.81 29.92
C PRO A 471 6.87 3.39 30.15
N SER A 472 7.56 4.12 31.01
CA SER A 472 8.90 3.77 31.46
C SER A 472 8.78 2.37 32.05
N CYS A 473 9.33 1.37 31.37
CA CYS A 473 9.63 0.10 32.00
C CYS A 473 10.67 0.39 33.10
N HIS A 474 10.19 0.68 34.30
CA HIS A 474 11.01 0.51 35.48
C HIS A 474 11.22 -0.99 35.63
N ALA A 475 12.47 -1.38 35.44
CA ALA A 475 12.97 -2.66 35.86
C ALA A 475 12.74 -2.78 37.39
N GLU A 476 12.12 -3.85 37.81
CA GLU A 476 12.40 -4.60 39.02
C GLU A 476 12.71 -6.05 38.64
#